data_e7c2af06edbcfbd09d0d5e7d6ebc50d2
#
_entry.id   e7c2af06edbcfbd09d0d5e7d6ebc50d2
#
_cell.length_a   1.000
_cell.length_b   1.000
_cell.length_c   1.000
_cell.angle_alpha   90.00
_cell.angle_beta   90.00
_cell.angle_gamma   90.00
#
_symmetry.space_group_name_H-M   'P 1'
#
loop_
_entity.id
_entity.type
_entity.pdbx_description
1 polymer ?
#
loop_
_entity_poly.entity_id
_entity_poly.type
_entity_poly.pdbx_seq_one_letter_code
_entity_poly.pdbx_strand_id
1 'polypeptide(L)'
;MLGKNSKLLDEDKNYIICFTIIIIFSAIMRFRGLDTESFWLDELTTLSAISQGSWRGTMEGWLSMVGMGTWLMYYWKLMVGDSDFALRSISAISGILLVIIVAEFSRRFHDKKAAIIASSMFSISHLAILYSQEFRPYMFTTTFIWAAFFLMRMERRLSKFETILCIILLSFSYLVHYVAGLVIVLGLIADFGIRVANELNNNQVKKLSKKDRLIVYLRSKSGQCLKICFAVAMLAVFMLEKMKYDSTNTNHSMWINDVPERPVVTLFDYFFAFDIRGEFTDIAEAMWYFVLLTPVLLYLHRRLKNKRKLSEELEWFVWVVGAGTMLIIVLYSLGVRNLWVSRYFVFSMPAWYILFGIGISRIIDIIHIYIPKNNLKNKEVRSFFIAVIFSLFFVLNSTHWYVNEFEYYEKGGRSDFKGMSEWLDDNVENNQEEVFIISQPYAKYWNLYLERMDSHVEIDEHTRWGDVESGQVVDLIDDGPYEVIHLRGHKKSMWGYESLTLALAPSYELVDSLNFIEGQIDIYHRTKSNGIV
;
A
#
# COMPACT_ATOMS: atom_id res chain seq x y z
N MET A 1 -49.11 1.69 -3.91
CA MET A 1 -47.95 1.86 -2.97
C MET A 1 -47.16 0.55 -2.71
N LEU A 2 -47.81 -0.61 -2.59
CA LEU A 2 -47.16 -1.89 -2.32
C LEU A 2 -46.15 -2.35 -3.41
N GLY A 3 -46.40 -2.09 -4.69
CA GLY A 3 -45.49 -2.49 -5.78
C GLY A 3 -44.19 -1.65 -5.90
N LYS A 4 -44.11 -0.51 -5.26
CA LYS A 4 -42.90 0.33 -5.24
C LYS A 4 -41.92 -0.11 -4.14
N ASN A 5 -42.47 -0.59 -3.01
CA ASN A 5 -41.67 -1.08 -1.90
C ASN A 5 -41.04 -2.46 -2.19
N SER A 6 -41.73 -3.34 -2.90
CA SER A 6 -41.20 -4.67 -3.27
C SER A 6 -40.00 -4.55 -4.23
N LYS A 7 -40.03 -3.61 -5.19
CA LYS A 7 -38.93 -3.40 -6.14
C LYS A 7 -37.69 -2.78 -5.52
N LEU A 8 -37.85 -1.83 -4.57
CA LEU A 8 -36.73 -1.28 -3.82
C LEU A 8 -36.07 -2.35 -2.96
N LEU A 9 -36.85 -3.25 -2.37
CA LEU A 9 -36.33 -4.40 -1.62
C LEU A 9 -35.56 -5.37 -2.50
N ASP A 10 -36.00 -5.62 -3.75
CA ASP A 10 -35.33 -6.51 -4.70
C ASP A 10 -34.00 -5.89 -5.21
N GLU A 11 -33.94 -4.59 -5.46
CA GLU A 11 -32.70 -3.91 -5.85
C GLU A 11 -31.67 -3.87 -4.72
N ASP A 12 -32.13 -3.69 -3.49
CA ASP A 12 -31.25 -3.76 -2.32
C ASP A 12 -30.70 -5.19 -2.12
N LYS A 13 -31.54 -6.19 -2.35
CA LYS A 13 -31.16 -7.59 -2.28
C LYS A 13 -30.11 -7.96 -3.33
N ASN A 14 -30.29 -7.56 -4.58
CA ASN A 14 -29.32 -7.81 -5.65
C ASN A 14 -27.97 -7.11 -5.37
N TYR A 15 -28.00 -5.87 -4.89
CA TYR A 15 -26.79 -5.18 -4.47
C TYR A 15 -26.05 -5.93 -3.36
N ILE A 16 -26.76 -6.35 -2.32
CA ILE A 16 -26.18 -7.09 -1.19
C ILE A 16 -25.54 -8.39 -1.67
N ILE A 17 -26.21 -9.15 -2.55
CA ILE A 17 -25.67 -10.40 -3.11
C ILE A 17 -24.36 -10.12 -3.87
N CYS A 18 -24.37 -9.19 -4.83
CA CYS A 18 -23.18 -8.84 -5.61
C CYS A 18 -22.03 -8.35 -4.70
N PHE A 19 -22.35 -7.52 -3.73
CA PHE A 19 -21.38 -6.99 -2.78
C PHE A 19 -20.77 -8.10 -1.90
N THR A 20 -21.60 -9.04 -1.43
CA THR A 20 -21.12 -10.20 -0.66
C THR A 20 -20.16 -11.06 -1.49
N ILE A 21 -20.49 -11.31 -2.76
CA ILE A 21 -19.61 -12.04 -3.69
C ILE A 21 -18.26 -11.32 -3.85
N ILE A 22 -18.27 -10.00 -4.01
CA ILE A 22 -17.03 -9.19 -4.13
C ILE A 22 -16.18 -9.31 -2.86
N ILE A 23 -16.80 -9.26 -1.68
CA ILE A 23 -16.07 -9.40 -0.39
C ILE A 23 -15.45 -10.80 -0.28
N ILE A 24 -16.20 -11.86 -0.58
CA ILE A 24 -15.67 -13.24 -0.55
C ILE A 24 -14.52 -13.39 -1.53
N PHE A 25 -14.69 -12.91 -2.76
CA PHE A 25 -13.63 -12.92 -3.77
C PHE A 25 -12.39 -12.14 -3.30
N SER A 26 -12.59 -10.94 -2.74
CA SER A 26 -11.52 -10.13 -2.16
C SER A 26 -10.78 -10.85 -1.03
N ALA A 27 -11.50 -11.59 -0.19
CA ALA A 27 -10.90 -12.38 0.87
C ALA A 27 -10.04 -13.52 0.31
N ILE A 28 -10.57 -14.26 -0.68
CA ILE A 28 -9.81 -15.32 -1.35
C ILE A 28 -8.50 -14.78 -1.93
N MET A 29 -8.55 -13.69 -2.69
CA MET A 29 -7.36 -13.09 -3.32
C MET A 29 -6.31 -12.62 -2.32
N ARG A 30 -6.72 -12.20 -1.10
CA ARG A 30 -5.80 -11.65 -0.08
C ARG A 30 -5.29 -12.69 0.91
N PHE A 31 -6.04 -13.76 1.12
CA PHE A 31 -5.60 -14.84 2.02
C PHE A 31 -4.89 -15.99 1.32
N ARG A 32 -5.07 -16.12 -0.03
CA ARG A 32 -4.35 -17.13 -0.79
C ARG A 32 -2.85 -16.81 -0.79
N GLY A 33 -2.04 -17.77 -0.41
CA GLY A 33 -0.58 -17.69 -0.49
C GLY A 33 0.08 -16.75 0.52
N LEU A 34 -0.56 -16.43 1.66
CA LEU A 34 0.05 -15.58 2.69
C LEU A 34 1.32 -16.16 3.32
N ASP A 35 1.47 -17.47 3.29
CA ASP A 35 2.56 -18.26 3.89
C ASP A 35 3.47 -18.91 2.85
N THR A 36 3.17 -18.78 1.56
CA THR A 36 3.95 -19.43 0.50
C THR A 36 5.25 -18.69 0.19
N GLU A 37 5.25 -17.37 0.27
CA GLU A 37 6.44 -16.56 0.05
C GLU A 37 7.14 -16.22 1.35
N SER A 38 8.46 -16.23 1.29
CA SER A 38 9.36 -15.71 2.32
C SER A 38 9.03 -14.25 2.67
N PHE A 39 9.36 -13.83 3.90
CA PHE A 39 9.40 -12.40 4.20
C PHE A 39 10.52 -11.74 3.41
N TRP A 40 10.20 -10.64 2.74
CA TRP A 40 11.23 -9.86 2.07
C TRP A 40 11.85 -8.81 3.00
N LEU A 41 12.92 -8.16 2.53
CA LEU A 41 13.77 -7.27 3.32
C LEU A 41 13.02 -6.28 4.23
N ASP A 42 11.97 -5.63 3.71
CA ASP A 42 11.19 -4.66 4.50
C ASP A 42 10.36 -5.33 5.61
N GLU A 43 9.82 -6.55 5.37
CA GLU A 43 9.09 -7.31 6.39
C GLU A 43 10.05 -7.81 7.47
N LEU A 44 11.23 -8.32 7.08
CA LEU A 44 12.29 -8.74 8.00
C LEU A 44 12.79 -7.57 8.85
N THR A 45 12.89 -6.36 8.27
CA THR A 45 13.20 -5.14 9.04
C THR A 45 12.12 -4.86 10.09
N THR A 46 10.84 -5.06 9.74
CA THR A 46 9.75 -4.91 10.69
C THR A 46 9.81 -5.97 11.80
N LEU A 47 10.02 -7.23 11.43
CA LEU A 47 10.17 -8.34 12.39
C LEU A 47 11.34 -8.11 13.34
N SER A 48 12.51 -7.74 12.81
CA SER A 48 13.67 -7.38 13.61
C SER A 48 13.39 -6.26 14.60
N ALA A 49 12.64 -5.23 14.20
CA ALA A 49 12.27 -4.13 15.08
C ALA A 49 11.32 -4.55 16.23
N ILE A 50 10.43 -5.53 15.99
CA ILE A 50 9.46 -5.99 17.00
C ILE A 50 9.97 -7.19 17.81
N SER A 51 11.02 -7.89 17.37
CA SER A 51 11.60 -9.04 18.10
C SER A 51 12.44 -8.63 19.30
N GLN A 52 12.81 -7.37 19.43
CA GLN A 52 13.57 -6.84 20.59
C GLN A 52 12.81 -6.94 21.94
N GLY A 53 11.70 -7.65 21.98
CA GLY A 53 11.06 -8.20 23.17
C GLY A 53 10.42 -7.19 24.14
N SER A 54 10.57 -5.88 23.91
CA SER A 54 9.99 -4.88 24.78
C SER A 54 9.33 -3.74 24.00
N TRP A 55 8.25 -3.18 24.56
CA TRP A 55 7.64 -1.97 24.00
C TRP A 55 8.65 -0.80 23.91
N ARG A 56 9.68 -0.77 24.75
CA ARG A 56 10.76 0.23 24.72
C ARG A 56 11.65 0.05 23.49
N GLY A 57 12.11 -1.15 23.18
CA GLY A 57 12.87 -1.43 21.97
C GLY A 57 12.06 -1.09 20.70
N THR A 58 10.76 -1.42 20.70
CA THR A 58 9.85 -1.04 19.62
C THR A 58 9.67 0.49 19.53
N MET A 59 9.71 1.21 20.65
CA MET A 59 9.63 2.68 20.69
C MET A 59 10.95 3.37 20.34
N GLU A 60 12.08 2.77 20.67
CA GLU A 60 13.39 3.24 20.21
C GLU A 60 13.52 3.04 18.70
N GLY A 61 13.03 1.91 18.17
CA GLY A 61 12.81 1.68 16.75
C GLY A 61 11.80 2.64 16.11
N TRP A 62 10.91 3.26 16.88
CA TRP A 62 9.97 4.28 16.41
C TRP A 62 10.66 5.61 16.05
N LEU A 63 11.70 6.00 16.75
CA LEU A 63 12.55 7.12 16.35
C LEU A 63 13.36 6.81 15.09
N SER A 64 13.50 5.52 14.75
CA SER A 64 14.04 5.06 13.49
C SER A 64 12.97 5.02 12.38
N MET A 65 13.33 4.58 11.17
CA MET A 65 12.52 4.64 9.94
C MET A 65 11.15 3.95 9.97
N VAL A 66 10.84 3.11 10.95
CA VAL A 66 9.69 2.17 10.90
C VAL A 66 8.41 2.74 11.53
N GLY A 67 8.50 3.77 12.35
CA GLY A 67 7.35 4.55 12.84
C GLY A 67 6.40 3.82 13.80
N MET A 68 5.28 4.49 14.11
CA MET A 68 4.23 4.01 15.05
C MET A 68 3.55 2.71 14.57
N GLY A 69 3.70 2.34 13.30
CA GLY A 69 3.12 1.13 12.74
C GLY A 69 3.65 -0.15 13.38
N THR A 70 4.93 -0.20 13.73
CA THR A 70 5.56 -1.34 14.41
C THR A 70 4.93 -1.64 15.76
N TRP A 71 4.49 -0.60 16.48
CA TRP A 71 3.80 -0.78 17.76
C TRP A 71 2.51 -1.59 17.62
N LEU A 72 1.67 -1.29 16.63
CA LEU A 72 0.45 -2.07 16.37
C LEU A 72 0.80 -3.50 15.91
N MET A 73 1.83 -3.65 15.09
CA MET A 73 2.29 -4.94 14.58
C MET A 73 2.88 -5.82 15.69
N TYR A 74 3.57 -5.23 16.66
CA TYR A 74 4.03 -5.93 17.86
C TYR A 74 2.87 -6.54 18.66
N TYR A 75 1.83 -5.74 18.97
CA TYR A 75 0.66 -6.28 19.67
C TYR A 75 -0.13 -7.29 18.83
N TRP A 76 -0.16 -7.10 17.52
CA TRP A 76 -0.74 -8.10 16.63
C TRP A 76 -0.01 -9.44 16.74
N LYS A 77 1.33 -9.45 16.65
CA LYS A 77 2.16 -10.65 16.86
C LYS A 77 1.84 -11.34 18.19
N LEU A 78 1.73 -10.59 19.28
CA LEU A 78 1.37 -11.14 20.59
C LEU A 78 -0.02 -11.82 20.62
N MET A 79 -0.97 -11.35 19.81
CA MET A 79 -2.33 -11.91 19.78
C MET A 79 -2.45 -13.13 18.86
N VAL A 80 -1.77 -13.15 17.71
CA VAL A 80 -2.00 -14.17 16.68
C VAL A 80 -0.85 -15.17 16.54
N GLY A 81 0.29 -14.92 17.16
CA GLY A 81 1.50 -15.76 17.04
C GLY A 81 2.44 -15.26 15.96
N ASP A 82 3.39 -16.14 15.56
CA ASP A 82 4.58 -15.78 14.81
C ASP A 82 4.65 -16.42 13.40
N SER A 83 3.61 -17.14 12.96
CA SER A 83 3.59 -17.71 11.62
C SER A 83 3.43 -16.61 10.55
N ASP A 84 3.98 -16.84 9.35
CA ASP A 84 3.92 -15.90 8.22
C ASP A 84 2.48 -15.53 7.88
N PHE A 85 1.60 -16.53 7.87
CA PHE A 85 0.16 -16.35 7.67
C PHE A 85 -0.46 -15.44 8.75
N ALA A 86 -0.20 -15.73 10.03
CA ALA A 86 -0.78 -14.99 11.14
C ALA A 86 -0.32 -13.52 11.12
N LEU A 87 0.96 -13.29 10.91
CA LEU A 87 1.52 -11.94 10.89
C LEU A 87 0.97 -11.10 9.74
N ARG A 88 0.92 -11.64 8.51
CA ARG A 88 0.38 -10.93 7.33
C ARG A 88 -1.13 -10.73 7.37
N SER A 89 -1.85 -11.51 8.18
CA SER A 89 -3.32 -11.44 8.26
C SER A 89 -3.87 -10.06 8.65
N ILE A 90 -3.13 -9.23 9.40
CA ILE A 90 -3.55 -7.85 9.70
C ILE A 90 -3.72 -7.02 8.44
N SER A 91 -2.79 -7.16 7.48
CA SER A 91 -2.83 -6.45 6.21
C SER A 91 -3.95 -7.00 5.31
N ALA A 92 -4.14 -8.33 5.27
CA ALA A 92 -5.22 -8.96 4.51
C ALA A 92 -6.61 -8.53 5.01
N ILE A 93 -6.84 -8.57 6.32
CA ILE A 93 -8.10 -8.10 6.94
C ILE A 93 -8.32 -6.62 6.63
N SER A 94 -7.28 -5.79 6.78
CA SER A 94 -7.35 -4.36 6.49
C SER A 94 -7.70 -4.09 5.02
N GLY A 95 -7.13 -4.86 4.09
CA GLY A 95 -7.45 -4.77 2.67
C GLY A 95 -8.91 -5.09 2.36
N ILE A 96 -9.50 -6.09 3.03
CA ILE A 96 -10.93 -6.43 2.89
C ILE A 96 -11.81 -5.31 3.47
N LEU A 97 -11.47 -4.79 4.65
CA LEU A 97 -12.19 -3.65 5.24
C LEU A 97 -12.14 -2.43 4.32
N LEU A 98 -11.03 -2.22 3.63
CA LEU A 98 -10.90 -1.12 2.69
C LEU A 98 -11.78 -1.30 1.44
N VAL A 99 -11.98 -2.54 0.94
CA VAL A 99 -12.98 -2.84 -0.10
C VAL A 99 -14.39 -2.42 0.34
N ILE A 100 -14.74 -2.72 1.61
CA ILE A 100 -16.04 -2.33 2.19
C ILE A 100 -16.15 -0.80 2.26
N ILE A 101 -15.11 -0.11 2.69
CA ILE A 101 -15.09 1.35 2.78
C ILE A 101 -15.24 1.98 1.39
N VAL A 102 -14.52 1.49 0.38
CA VAL A 102 -14.60 1.98 -1.01
C VAL A 102 -16.02 1.80 -1.56
N ALA A 103 -16.63 0.65 -1.33
CA ALA A 103 -18.01 0.37 -1.74
C ALA A 103 -19.00 1.32 -1.05
N GLU A 104 -18.95 1.41 0.28
CA GLU A 104 -19.88 2.25 1.05
C GLU A 104 -19.69 3.75 0.76
N PHE A 105 -18.46 4.18 0.54
CA PHE A 105 -18.16 5.54 0.12
C PHE A 105 -18.83 5.86 -1.22
N SER A 106 -18.63 4.99 -2.22
CA SER A 106 -19.23 5.14 -3.56
C SER A 106 -20.75 5.04 -3.52
N ARG A 107 -21.32 4.07 -2.79
CA ARG A 107 -22.76 3.87 -2.65
C ARG A 107 -23.46 5.05 -2.01
N ARG A 108 -22.89 5.56 -0.93
CA ARG A 108 -23.53 6.58 -0.10
C ARG A 108 -23.51 7.96 -0.74
N PHE A 109 -22.42 8.26 -1.40
CA PHE A 109 -22.21 9.61 -1.97
C PHE A 109 -22.46 9.69 -3.47
N HIS A 110 -22.66 8.55 -4.13
CA HIS A 110 -23.02 8.50 -5.55
C HIS A 110 -24.19 7.53 -5.78
N ASP A 111 -23.93 6.25 -6.11
CA ASP A 111 -24.97 5.23 -6.34
C ASP A 111 -24.42 3.78 -6.16
N LYS A 112 -25.33 2.79 -6.25
CA LYS A 112 -25.00 1.36 -6.13
C LYS A 112 -24.13 0.85 -7.28
N LYS A 113 -24.26 1.42 -8.48
CA LYS A 113 -23.45 1.04 -9.65
C LYS A 113 -22.00 1.40 -9.44
N ALA A 114 -21.76 2.67 -9.05
CA ALA A 114 -20.42 3.13 -8.69
C ALA A 114 -19.79 2.30 -7.59
N ALA A 115 -20.59 1.87 -6.59
CA ALA A 115 -20.12 1.01 -5.51
C ALA A 115 -19.65 -0.36 -6.00
N ILE A 116 -20.46 -1.04 -6.83
CA ILE A 116 -20.11 -2.35 -7.39
C ILE A 116 -18.86 -2.24 -8.27
N ILE A 117 -18.79 -1.24 -9.15
CA ILE A 117 -17.64 -1.03 -10.05
C ILE A 117 -16.38 -0.74 -9.23
N ALA A 118 -16.42 0.25 -8.33
CA ALA A 118 -15.26 0.65 -7.55
C ALA A 118 -14.73 -0.49 -6.68
N SER A 119 -15.62 -1.20 -5.97
CA SER A 119 -15.22 -2.29 -5.08
C SER A 119 -14.73 -3.53 -5.85
N SER A 120 -15.32 -3.86 -6.99
CA SER A 120 -14.85 -4.95 -7.86
C SER A 120 -13.44 -4.66 -8.37
N MET A 121 -13.20 -3.47 -8.91
CA MET A 121 -11.90 -3.07 -9.40
C MET A 121 -10.84 -3.04 -8.28
N PHE A 122 -11.21 -2.52 -7.10
CA PHE A 122 -10.32 -2.51 -5.95
C PHE A 122 -10.02 -3.91 -5.40
N SER A 123 -10.98 -4.84 -5.49
CA SER A 123 -10.82 -6.21 -5.00
C SER A 123 -9.72 -6.97 -5.73
N ILE A 124 -9.51 -6.69 -7.03
CA ILE A 124 -8.51 -7.32 -7.90
C ILE A 124 -7.30 -6.41 -8.19
N SER A 125 -7.22 -5.26 -7.58
CA SER A 125 -6.07 -4.35 -7.74
C SER A 125 -4.78 -5.03 -7.37
N HIS A 126 -3.81 -5.07 -8.31
CA HIS A 126 -2.49 -5.65 -8.06
C HIS A 126 -1.83 -5.01 -6.83
N LEU A 127 -1.74 -3.69 -6.79
CA LEU A 127 -1.13 -2.97 -5.68
C LEU A 127 -1.86 -3.22 -4.35
N ALA A 128 -3.21 -3.28 -4.38
CA ALA A 128 -4.00 -3.54 -3.17
C ALA A 128 -3.81 -4.98 -2.66
N ILE A 129 -3.68 -5.96 -3.53
CA ILE A 129 -3.43 -7.36 -3.15
C ILE A 129 -2.01 -7.47 -2.60
N LEU A 130 -0.99 -6.97 -3.32
CA LEU A 130 0.41 -6.99 -2.93
C LEU A 130 0.60 -6.47 -1.49
N TYR A 131 0.13 -5.25 -1.20
CA TYR A 131 0.27 -4.67 0.14
C TYR A 131 -0.71 -5.22 1.18
N SER A 132 -1.72 -5.99 0.76
CA SER A 132 -2.55 -6.80 1.68
C SER A 132 -1.86 -8.10 2.11
N GLN A 133 -0.82 -8.52 1.38
CA GLN A 133 -0.05 -9.73 1.64
C GLN A 133 1.34 -9.45 2.22
N GLU A 134 1.58 -8.23 2.67
CA GLU A 134 2.81 -7.84 3.35
C GLU A 134 2.58 -7.55 4.82
N PHE A 135 3.50 -8.02 5.68
CA PHE A 135 3.56 -7.63 7.07
C PHE A 135 4.19 -6.23 7.19
N ARG A 136 3.44 -5.22 6.66
CA ARG A 136 3.83 -3.81 6.64
C ARG A 136 2.65 -2.90 6.98
N PRO A 137 2.89 -1.70 7.53
CA PRO A 137 1.82 -0.85 8.05
C PRO A 137 0.95 -0.15 6.98
N TYR A 138 1.14 -0.41 5.69
CA TYR A 138 0.49 0.36 4.62
C TYR A 138 -1.02 0.17 4.57
N MET A 139 -1.52 -1.07 4.58
CA MET A 139 -2.95 -1.35 4.39
C MET A 139 -3.80 -0.92 5.57
N PHE A 140 -3.42 -1.22 6.82
CA PHE A 140 -4.23 -0.77 7.96
C PHE A 140 -4.18 0.76 8.13
N THR A 141 -3.05 1.40 7.83
CA THR A 141 -2.95 2.87 7.81
C THR A 141 -3.90 3.47 6.78
N THR A 142 -3.92 2.93 5.56
CA THR A 142 -4.86 3.36 4.52
C THR A 142 -6.31 3.17 4.95
N THR A 143 -6.62 2.02 5.56
CA THR A 143 -7.96 1.72 6.07
C THR A 143 -8.39 2.72 7.14
N PHE A 144 -7.51 3.09 8.08
CA PHE A 144 -7.79 4.09 9.11
C PHE A 144 -8.05 5.48 8.52
N ILE A 145 -7.23 5.91 7.57
CA ILE A 145 -7.42 7.20 6.87
C ILE A 145 -8.81 7.24 6.21
N TRP A 146 -9.14 6.21 5.43
CA TRP A 146 -10.39 6.20 4.66
C TRP A 146 -11.62 5.94 5.52
N ALA A 147 -11.49 5.21 6.63
CA ALA A 147 -12.55 5.11 7.63
C ALA A 147 -12.85 6.48 8.28
N ALA A 148 -11.81 7.22 8.65
CA ALA A 148 -11.98 8.58 9.19
C ALA A 148 -12.59 9.53 8.16
N PHE A 149 -12.13 9.51 6.91
CA PHE A 149 -12.72 10.31 5.84
C PHE A 149 -14.17 9.95 5.58
N PHE A 150 -14.53 8.66 5.61
CA PHE A 150 -15.91 8.22 5.48
C PHE A 150 -16.80 8.80 6.58
N LEU A 151 -16.37 8.74 7.84
CA LEU A 151 -17.09 9.34 8.97
C LEU A 151 -17.21 10.86 8.81
N MET A 152 -16.13 11.54 8.48
CA MET A 152 -16.11 12.99 8.29
C MET A 152 -17.04 13.44 7.16
N ARG A 153 -17.15 12.68 6.07
CA ARG A 153 -18.03 13.01 4.93
C ARG A 153 -19.50 12.73 5.18
N MET A 154 -19.90 12.04 6.26
CA MET A 154 -21.30 11.85 6.59
C MET A 154 -22.04 13.19 6.67
N GLU A 155 -23.30 13.25 6.23
CA GLU A 155 -24.10 14.48 6.24
C GLU A 155 -24.44 15.00 7.64
N ARG A 156 -24.61 14.07 8.61
CA ARG A 156 -24.86 14.41 10.01
C ARG A 156 -23.60 14.90 10.73
N ARG A 157 -23.80 15.64 11.80
CA ARG A 157 -22.68 15.95 12.71
C ARG A 157 -22.13 14.67 13.33
N LEU A 158 -20.83 14.62 13.50
CA LEU A 158 -20.18 13.53 14.26
C LEU A 158 -20.54 13.64 15.73
N SER A 159 -20.78 12.50 16.37
CA SER A 159 -20.82 12.40 17.82
C SER A 159 -19.45 12.72 18.43
N LYS A 160 -19.38 12.92 19.73
CA LYS A 160 -18.10 13.11 20.43
C LYS A 160 -17.17 11.92 20.21
N PHE A 161 -17.69 10.70 20.31
CA PHE A 161 -16.94 9.47 20.10
C PHE A 161 -16.37 9.39 18.68
N GLU A 162 -17.20 9.63 17.64
CA GLU A 162 -16.74 9.62 16.25
C GLU A 162 -15.70 10.70 15.95
N THR A 163 -15.84 11.87 16.57
CA THR A 163 -14.83 12.94 16.44
C THR A 163 -13.50 12.53 17.05
N ILE A 164 -13.51 11.94 18.24
CA ILE A 164 -12.31 11.43 18.91
C ILE A 164 -11.72 10.28 18.09
N LEU A 165 -12.55 9.36 17.59
CA LEU A 165 -12.11 8.26 16.74
C LEU A 165 -11.41 8.77 15.47
N CYS A 166 -11.98 9.75 14.77
CA CYS A 166 -11.32 10.37 13.61
C CYS A 166 -9.96 10.97 13.97
N ILE A 167 -9.86 11.68 15.09
CA ILE A 167 -8.60 12.25 15.57
C ILE A 167 -7.58 11.13 15.82
N ILE A 168 -7.97 10.08 16.52
CA ILE A 168 -7.07 8.94 16.81
C ILE A 168 -6.61 8.27 15.53
N LEU A 169 -7.53 7.91 14.63
CA LEU A 169 -7.21 7.22 13.37
C LEU A 169 -6.28 8.04 12.48
N LEU A 170 -6.56 9.34 12.29
CA LEU A 170 -5.74 10.21 11.46
C LEU A 170 -4.40 10.52 12.11
N SER A 171 -4.36 10.76 13.42
CA SER A 171 -3.13 11.03 14.15
C SER A 171 -2.19 9.83 14.15
N PHE A 172 -2.72 8.64 14.41
CA PHE A 172 -1.96 7.40 14.33
C PHE A 172 -1.39 7.20 12.91
N SER A 173 -2.23 7.32 11.88
CA SER A 173 -1.82 7.16 10.49
C SER A 173 -0.75 8.18 10.08
N TYR A 174 -0.87 9.42 10.55
CA TYR A 174 0.10 10.48 10.32
C TYR A 174 1.47 10.13 10.91
N LEU A 175 1.50 9.54 12.11
CA LEU A 175 2.74 9.14 12.79
C LEU A 175 3.38 7.87 12.20
N VAL A 176 2.62 7.08 11.43
CA VAL A 176 3.15 5.88 10.78
C VAL A 176 4.01 6.23 9.58
N HIS A 177 3.54 7.17 8.71
CA HIS A 177 4.23 7.44 7.45
C HIS A 177 3.98 8.86 6.94
N TYR A 178 5.04 9.56 6.50
CA TYR A 178 4.95 10.95 6.03
C TYR A 178 4.05 11.13 4.79
N VAL A 179 4.01 10.15 3.86
CA VAL A 179 3.11 10.22 2.71
C VAL A 179 1.65 10.00 3.14
N ALA A 180 1.40 9.17 4.15
CA ALA A 180 0.07 9.10 4.78
C ALA A 180 -0.33 10.47 5.34
N GLY A 181 0.61 11.18 5.96
CA GLY A 181 0.43 12.57 6.40
C GLY A 181 0.04 13.52 5.27
N LEU A 182 0.67 13.40 4.10
CA LEU A 182 0.31 14.19 2.92
C LEU A 182 -1.14 13.93 2.49
N VAL A 183 -1.55 12.67 2.39
CA VAL A 183 -2.93 12.27 2.02
C VAL A 183 -3.94 12.80 3.03
N ILE A 184 -3.63 12.73 4.33
CA ILE A 184 -4.46 13.27 5.41
C ILE A 184 -4.63 14.78 5.26
N VAL A 185 -3.55 15.52 5.08
CA VAL A 185 -3.60 16.99 4.93
C VAL A 185 -4.43 17.38 3.71
N LEU A 186 -4.24 16.73 2.57
CA LEU A 186 -5.03 16.99 1.36
C LEU A 186 -6.52 16.70 1.59
N GLY A 187 -6.85 15.58 2.24
CA GLY A 187 -8.24 15.23 2.56
C GLY A 187 -8.89 16.22 3.54
N LEU A 188 -8.15 16.66 4.56
CA LEU A 188 -8.63 17.67 5.51
C LEU A 188 -8.86 19.03 4.83
N ILE A 189 -7.95 19.47 3.99
CA ILE A 189 -8.08 20.72 3.21
C ILE A 189 -9.28 20.63 2.27
N ALA A 190 -9.43 19.51 1.55
CA ALA A 190 -10.55 19.31 0.64
C ALA A 190 -11.90 19.31 1.38
N ASP A 191 -12.02 18.54 2.46
CA ASP A 191 -13.27 18.48 3.24
C ASP A 191 -13.62 19.83 3.88
N PHE A 192 -12.62 20.51 4.45
CA PHE A 192 -12.80 21.83 5.03
C PHE A 192 -13.21 22.86 3.97
N GLY A 193 -12.52 22.91 2.84
CA GLY A 193 -12.83 23.84 1.75
C GLY A 193 -14.24 23.67 1.19
N ILE A 194 -14.68 22.42 0.98
CA ILE A 194 -16.03 22.10 0.52
C ILE A 194 -17.09 22.60 1.53
N ARG A 195 -16.88 22.35 2.82
CA ARG A 195 -17.81 22.76 3.87
C ARG A 195 -17.90 24.26 4.01
N VAL A 196 -16.77 24.94 4.01
CA VAL A 196 -16.72 26.41 4.04
C VAL A 196 -17.45 27.00 2.84
N ALA A 197 -17.20 26.47 1.63
CA ALA A 197 -17.89 26.93 0.44
C ALA A 197 -19.41 26.76 0.53
N ASN A 198 -19.89 25.66 1.14
CA ASN A 198 -21.31 25.41 1.34
C ASN A 198 -21.92 26.37 2.38
N GLU A 199 -21.23 26.59 3.48
CA GLU A 199 -21.70 27.52 4.52
C GLU A 199 -21.73 28.96 4.02
N LEU A 200 -20.70 29.40 3.29
CA LEU A 200 -20.65 30.74 2.67
C LEU A 200 -21.75 30.96 1.62
N ASN A 201 -22.20 29.90 0.96
CA ASN A 201 -23.30 29.99 0.00
C ASN A 201 -24.69 29.94 0.64
N ASN A 202 -24.78 29.63 1.94
CA ASN A 202 -26.06 29.61 2.66
C ASN A 202 -26.58 31.02 2.88
N ASN A 203 -27.73 31.35 2.27
CA ASN A 203 -28.34 32.65 2.34
C ASN A 203 -28.75 33.07 3.76
N GLN A 204 -29.05 32.14 4.65
CA GLN A 204 -29.36 32.43 6.06
C GLN A 204 -28.10 32.90 6.81
N VAL A 205 -26.94 32.24 6.57
CA VAL A 205 -25.67 32.61 7.18
C VAL A 205 -25.18 33.97 6.67
N LYS A 206 -25.41 34.28 5.40
CA LYS A 206 -25.03 35.59 4.81
C LYS A 206 -25.70 36.79 5.47
N LYS A 207 -26.86 36.61 6.08
CA LYS A 207 -27.61 37.67 6.77
C LYS A 207 -27.16 37.93 8.21
N LEU A 208 -26.32 37.07 8.77
CA LEU A 208 -25.84 37.18 10.16
C LEU A 208 -24.70 38.20 10.29
N SER A 209 -24.51 38.74 11.50
CA SER A 209 -23.34 39.55 11.83
C SER A 209 -22.04 38.71 11.71
N LYS A 210 -20.87 39.36 11.59
CA LYS A 210 -19.57 38.66 11.51
C LYS A 210 -19.35 37.76 12.74
N LYS A 211 -19.72 38.22 13.94
CA LYS A 211 -19.58 37.47 15.19
C LYS A 211 -20.50 36.25 15.22
N ASP A 212 -21.76 36.39 14.82
CA ASP A 212 -22.73 35.30 14.80
C ASP A 212 -22.37 34.25 13.73
N ARG A 213 -21.87 34.69 12.57
CA ARG A 213 -21.31 33.77 11.54
C ARG A 213 -20.18 32.93 12.11
N LEU A 214 -19.25 33.53 12.84
CA LEU A 214 -18.12 32.78 13.45
C LEU A 214 -18.63 31.75 14.48
N ILE A 215 -19.62 32.12 15.30
CA ILE A 215 -20.23 31.21 16.29
C ILE A 215 -20.92 30.02 15.60
N VAL A 216 -21.73 30.31 14.57
CA VAL A 216 -22.39 29.27 13.76
C VAL A 216 -21.38 28.37 13.11
N TYR A 217 -20.32 28.95 12.53
CA TYR A 217 -19.24 28.21 11.91
C TYR A 217 -18.51 27.28 12.90
N LEU A 218 -18.10 27.76 14.08
CA LEU A 218 -17.41 26.96 15.09
C LEU A 218 -18.30 25.84 15.67
N ARG A 219 -19.63 26.02 15.64
CA ARG A 219 -20.62 25.02 16.07
C ARG A 219 -21.08 24.09 14.96
N SER A 220 -20.75 24.40 13.72
CA SER A 220 -21.12 23.61 12.54
C SER A 220 -20.22 22.39 12.35
N LYS A 221 -20.47 21.64 11.28
CA LYS A 221 -19.58 20.57 10.80
C LYS A 221 -18.20 21.10 10.41
N SER A 222 -18.13 22.28 9.82
CA SER A 222 -16.86 22.92 9.46
C SER A 222 -16.02 23.20 10.69
N GLY A 223 -16.63 23.62 11.78
CA GLY A 223 -15.94 23.78 13.06
C GLY A 223 -15.47 22.44 13.68
N GLN A 224 -16.18 21.34 13.45
CA GLN A 224 -15.70 20.01 13.84
C GLN A 224 -14.49 19.60 12.99
N CYS A 225 -14.55 19.79 11.69
CA CYS A 225 -13.43 19.54 10.79
C CYS A 225 -12.20 20.38 11.19
N LEU A 226 -12.38 21.67 11.49
CA LEU A 226 -11.30 22.54 11.95
C LEU A 226 -10.64 22.01 13.24
N LYS A 227 -11.41 21.48 14.20
CA LYS A 227 -10.86 20.89 15.41
C LYS A 227 -10.03 19.64 15.11
N ILE A 228 -10.49 18.79 14.19
CA ILE A 228 -9.73 17.61 13.74
C ILE A 228 -8.44 18.07 13.04
N CYS A 229 -8.53 19.05 12.12
CA CYS A 229 -7.37 19.63 11.45
C CYS A 229 -6.34 20.17 12.44
N PHE A 230 -6.80 20.92 13.44
CA PHE A 230 -5.92 21.50 14.47
C PHE A 230 -5.24 20.41 15.31
N ALA A 231 -5.99 19.41 15.76
CA ALA A 231 -5.44 18.30 16.55
C ALA A 231 -4.37 17.52 15.75
N VAL A 232 -4.63 17.24 14.47
CA VAL A 232 -3.67 16.55 13.60
C VAL A 232 -2.46 17.45 13.29
N ALA A 233 -2.68 18.76 13.05
CA ALA A 233 -1.61 19.71 12.77
C ALA A 233 -0.64 19.90 13.94
N MET A 234 -1.10 19.81 15.18
CA MET A 234 -0.21 19.84 16.36
C MET A 234 0.81 18.70 16.35
N LEU A 235 0.47 17.56 15.73
CA LEU A 235 1.39 16.44 15.56
C LEU A 235 2.33 16.64 14.36
N ALA A 236 1.98 17.51 13.42
CA ALA A 236 2.82 17.79 12.25
C ALA A 236 4.18 18.36 12.65
N VAL A 237 4.22 19.19 13.69
CA VAL A 237 5.48 19.77 14.23
C VAL A 237 6.43 18.64 14.66
N PHE A 238 5.90 17.63 15.34
CA PHE A 238 6.69 16.48 15.78
C PHE A 238 7.25 15.68 14.58
N MET A 239 6.45 15.50 13.52
CA MET A 239 6.90 14.80 12.31
C MET A 239 7.93 15.59 11.52
N LEU A 240 7.89 16.92 11.53
CA LEU A 240 8.92 17.75 10.91
C LEU A 240 10.29 17.58 11.57
N GLU A 241 10.33 17.46 12.90
CA GLU A 241 11.57 17.18 13.62
C GLU A 241 12.11 15.77 13.27
N LYS A 242 11.22 14.76 13.17
CA LYS A 242 11.59 13.42 12.72
C LYS A 242 12.14 13.44 11.29
N MET A 243 11.49 14.13 10.36
CA MET A 243 11.94 14.25 8.97
C MET A 243 13.32 14.93 8.87
N LYS A 244 13.60 15.92 9.69
CA LYS A 244 14.94 16.52 9.76
C LYS A 244 15.97 15.49 10.19
N TYR A 245 15.69 14.72 11.26
CA TYR A 245 16.58 13.67 11.73
C TYR A 245 16.88 12.64 10.64
N ASP A 246 15.84 12.15 9.96
CA ASP A 246 15.97 11.18 8.87
C ASP A 246 16.74 11.76 7.67
N SER A 247 16.55 13.04 7.35
CA SER A 247 17.23 13.69 6.22
C SER A 247 18.73 13.92 6.45
N THR A 248 19.16 14.04 7.70
CA THR A 248 20.58 14.24 8.05
C THR A 248 21.36 12.92 8.10
N ASN A 249 20.68 11.79 8.32
CA ASN A 249 21.33 10.51 8.57
C ASN A 249 21.34 9.53 7.38
N THR A 250 20.77 9.88 6.22
CA THR A 250 20.54 8.87 5.20
C THR A 250 20.88 9.27 3.78
N ASN A 251 21.84 8.54 3.20
CA ASN A 251 22.04 8.37 1.75
C ASN A 251 20.94 7.46 1.12
N HIS A 252 19.75 7.38 1.72
CA HIS A 252 18.69 6.41 1.36
C HIS A 252 17.98 6.64 0.03
N SER A 253 18.35 7.64 -0.74
CA SER A 253 17.68 7.95 -2.02
C SER A 253 18.22 7.19 -3.22
N MET A 254 19.31 6.46 -3.08
CA MET A 254 19.95 5.78 -4.24
C MET A 254 19.12 4.64 -4.84
N TRP A 255 18.14 4.08 -4.11
CA TRP A 255 17.28 3.00 -4.59
C TRP A 255 15.92 3.46 -5.13
N ILE A 256 15.57 4.76 -4.97
CA ILE A 256 14.30 5.32 -5.46
C ILE A 256 14.47 5.73 -6.91
N ASN A 257 13.64 5.16 -7.77
CA ASN A 257 13.64 5.45 -9.20
C ASN A 257 13.27 6.91 -9.50
N ASP A 258 13.73 7.40 -10.63
CA ASP A 258 13.30 8.69 -11.17
C ASP A 258 11.81 8.67 -11.51
N VAL A 259 11.22 9.87 -11.59
CA VAL A 259 9.84 10.00 -12.06
C VAL A 259 9.79 9.49 -13.50
N PRO A 260 8.91 8.53 -13.81
CA PRO A 260 8.81 8.00 -15.16
C PRO A 260 8.36 9.08 -16.15
N GLU A 261 8.70 8.92 -17.42
CA GLU A 261 8.30 9.87 -18.48
C GLU A 261 6.78 10.02 -18.57
N ARG A 262 6.04 8.96 -18.25
CA ARG A 262 4.56 8.92 -18.25
C ARG A 262 4.01 8.58 -16.86
N PRO A 263 4.09 9.52 -15.88
CA PRO A 263 3.77 9.20 -14.48
C PRO A 263 2.34 8.75 -14.26
N VAL A 264 1.38 9.27 -15.03
CA VAL A 264 -0.03 8.86 -14.92
C VAL A 264 -0.21 7.42 -15.38
N VAL A 265 0.36 7.04 -16.51
CA VAL A 265 0.28 5.68 -17.05
C VAL A 265 0.91 4.69 -16.09
N THR A 266 2.13 4.96 -15.64
CA THR A 266 2.84 4.11 -14.67
C THR A 266 2.06 3.94 -13.37
N LEU A 267 1.35 4.99 -12.91
CA LEU A 267 0.49 4.89 -11.74
C LEU A 267 -0.69 3.94 -12.00
N PHE A 268 -1.25 3.95 -13.20
CA PHE A 268 -2.32 3.03 -13.57
C PHE A 268 -1.83 1.60 -13.70
N ASP A 269 -0.63 1.37 -14.24
CA ASP A 269 -0.01 0.04 -14.27
C ASP A 269 0.16 -0.52 -12.85
N TYR A 270 0.46 0.33 -11.87
CA TYR A 270 0.51 -0.10 -10.47
C TYR A 270 -0.86 -0.48 -9.90
N PHE A 271 -1.92 0.24 -10.28
CA PHE A 271 -3.25 0.01 -9.73
C PHE A 271 -3.98 -1.15 -10.40
N PHE A 272 -3.82 -1.27 -11.71
CA PHE A 272 -4.57 -2.21 -12.53
C PHE A 272 -3.62 -3.22 -13.16
N ALA A 273 -3.78 -4.47 -12.80
CA ALA A 273 -3.18 -5.59 -13.49
C ALA A 273 -3.84 -5.75 -14.88
N PHE A 274 -3.60 -4.81 -15.77
CA PHE A 274 -4.07 -4.83 -17.14
C PHE A 274 -2.83 -4.83 -18.03
N ASP A 275 -2.55 -5.95 -18.66
CA ASP A 275 -1.56 -5.95 -19.74
C ASP A 275 -2.22 -5.37 -20.99
N ILE A 276 -2.22 -4.05 -21.08
CA ILE A 276 -2.53 -3.33 -22.31
C ILE A 276 -1.21 -3.00 -23.03
N ARG A 277 -0.20 -3.84 -22.85
CA ARG A 277 1.06 -3.71 -23.58
C ARG A 277 0.84 -4.21 -25.00
N GLY A 278 0.88 -3.33 -25.97
CA GLY A 278 0.71 -3.64 -27.36
C GLY A 278 0.12 -2.47 -28.15
N GLU A 279 -0.45 -2.76 -29.31
CA GLU A 279 -1.01 -1.74 -30.24
C GLU A 279 -2.17 -0.90 -29.66
N PHE A 280 -2.74 -1.30 -28.51
CA PHE A 280 -3.84 -0.60 -27.82
C PHE A 280 -3.42 0.30 -26.65
N THR A 281 -2.12 0.44 -26.37
CA THR A 281 -1.62 1.26 -25.24
C THR A 281 -2.11 2.70 -25.32
N ASP A 282 -2.08 3.31 -26.50
CA ASP A 282 -2.49 4.71 -26.70
C ASP A 282 -3.99 4.91 -26.48
N ILE A 283 -4.82 3.92 -26.87
CA ILE A 283 -6.28 3.96 -26.65
C ILE A 283 -6.60 3.82 -25.17
N ALA A 284 -5.93 2.91 -24.48
CA ALA A 284 -6.09 2.74 -23.04
C ALA A 284 -5.63 3.99 -22.28
N GLU A 285 -4.50 4.57 -22.66
CA GLU A 285 -4.01 5.82 -22.11
C GLU A 285 -5.02 6.96 -22.31
N ALA A 286 -5.56 7.11 -23.52
CA ALA A 286 -6.61 8.08 -23.82
C ALA A 286 -7.88 7.84 -22.98
N MET A 287 -8.29 6.58 -22.78
CA MET A 287 -9.42 6.23 -21.89
C MET A 287 -9.14 6.61 -20.44
N TRP A 288 -7.92 6.42 -19.95
CA TRP A 288 -7.52 6.82 -18.60
C TRP A 288 -7.58 8.34 -18.42
N TYR A 289 -7.00 9.11 -19.33
CA TYR A 289 -7.12 10.57 -19.33
C TYR A 289 -8.59 11.01 -19.40
N PHE A 290 -9.40 10.35 -20.22
CA PHE A 290 -10.82 10.65 -20.31
C PHE A 290 -11.55 10.39 -18.96
N VAL A 291 -11.30 9.26 -18.32
CA VAL A 291 -11.91 8.94 -17.01
C VAL A 291 -11.44 9.93 -15.93
N LEU A 292 -10.17 10.33 -15.94
CA LEU A 292 -9.63 11.34 -15.01
C LEU A 292 -10.20 12.72 -15.24
N LEU A 293 -10.32 13.14 -16.50
CA LEU A 293 -10.81 14.47 -16.85
C LEU A 293 -12.34 14.56 -16.76
N THR A 294 -13.05 13.44 -16.89
CA THR A 294 -14.52 13.42 -16.86
C THR A 294 -15.12 14.09 -15.61
N PRO A 295 -14.66 13.84 -14.36
CA PRO A 295 -15.16 14.55 -13.19
C PRO A 295 -14.94 16.06 -13.27
N VAL A 296 -13.77 16.47 -13.76
CA VAL A 296 -13.41 17.90 -13.90
C VAL A 296 -14.30 18.57 -14.95
N LEU A 297 -14.43 17.97 -16.11
CA LEU A 297 -15.25 18.49 -17.21
C LEU A 297 -16.74 18.54 -16.83
N LEU A 298 -17.25 17.53 -16.17
CA LEU A 298 -18.62 17.49 -15.70
C LEU A 298 -18.87 18.51 -14.59
N TYR A 299 -17.91 18.73 -13.68
CA TYR A 299 -17.99 19.78 -12.68
C TYR A 299 -18.02 21.16 -13.34
N LEU A 300 -17.11 21.46 -14.26
CA LEU A 300 -17.07 22.73 -14.98
C LEU A 300 -18.38 22.97 -15.75
N HIS A 301 -18.87 21.96 -16.48
CA HIS A 301 -20.13 22.04 -17.22
C HIS A 301 -21.34 22.34 -16.31
N ARG A 302 -21.40 21.71 -15.12
CA ARG A 302 -22.52 21.90 -14.18
C ARG A 302 -22.41 23.19 -13.39
N ARG A 303 -21.16 23.62 -13.09
CA ARG A 303 -20.94 24.95 -12.48
C ARG A 303 -21.47 26.08 -13.36
N LEU A 304 -21.28 25.96 -14.66
CA LEU A 304 -21.82 26.87 -15.65
C LEU A 304 -23.36 26.85 -15.68
N LYS A 305 -23.99 25.73 -15.31
CA LYS A 305 -25.45 25.57 -15.25
C LYS A 305 -26.09 25.80 -13.88
N ASN A 306 -25.34 26.28 -12.89
CA ASN A 306 -25.79 26.55 -11.50
C ASN A 306 -26.49 25.39 -10.76
N LYS A 307 -26.22 24.13 -11.13
CA LYS A 307 -26.77 22.92 -10.49
C LYS A 307 -25.71 22.19 -9.67
N ARG A 308 -25.67 22.42 -8.36
CA ARG A 308 -24.82 21.66 -7.44
C ARG A 308 -25.52 20.41 -6.90
N LYS A 309 -24.82 19.26 -6.86
CA LYS A 309 -25.27 18.03 -6.21
C LYS A 309 -24.21 17.52 -5.24
N LEU A 310 -24.62 16.79 -4.21
CA LEU A 310 -23.74 16.16 -3.20
C LEU A 310 -22.67 15.26 -3.84
N SER A 311 -22.99 14.58 -4.93
CA SER A 311 -22.04 13.76 -5.69
C SER A 311 -20.83 14.53 -6.25
N GLU A 312 -21.00 15.85 -6.53
CA GLU A 312 -19.91 16.68 -7.04
C GLU A 312 -18.89 17.02 -5.95
N GLU A 313 -19.35 17.14 -4.72
CA GLU A 313 -18.49 17.39 -3.57
C GLU A 313 -17.59 16.20 -3.28
N LEU A 314 -18.12 14.98 -3.43
CA LEU A 314 -17.34 13.76 -3.30
C LEU A 314 -16.26 13.68 -4.38
N GLU A 315 -16.62 13.97 -5.63
CA GLU A 315 -15.68 13.93 -6.75
C GLU A 315 -14.52 14.88 -6.53
N TRP A 316 -14.80 16.10 -6.08
CA TRP A 316 -13.77 17.05 -5.71
C TRP A 316 -12.88 16.55 -4.59
N PHE A 317 -13.49 16.00 -3.54
CA PHE A 317 -12.74 15.45 -2.41
C PHE A 317 -11.77 14.35 -2.86
N VAL A 318 -12.28 13.34 -3.55
CA VAL A 318 -11.44 12.20 -3.99
C VAL A 318 -10.44 12.61 -5.06
N TRP A 319 -10.79 13.58 -5.92
CA TRP A 319 -9.86 14.11 -6.91
C TRP A 319 -8.69 14.88 -6.26
N VAL A 320 -8.95 15.72 -5.29
CA VAL A 320 -7.91 16.43 -4.54
C VAL A 320 -7.01 15.44 -3.80
N VAL A 321 -7.59 14.41 -3.18
CA VAL A 321 -6.80 13.39 -2.48
C VAL A 321 -5.97 12.57 -3.46
N GLY A 322 -6.54 12.06 -4.54
CA GLY A 322 -5.85 11.20 -5.51
C GLY A 322 -4.82 11.97 -6.34
N ALA A 323 -5.30 12.89 -7.17
CA ALA A 323 -4.44 13.65 -8.08
C ALA A 323 -3.54 14.64 -7.37
N GLY A 324 -4.00 15.23 -6.26
CA GLY A 324 -3.17 16.11 -5.42
C GLY A 324 -1.96 15.38 -4.83
N THR A 325 -2.15 14.15 -4.34
CA THR A 325 -1.04 13.31 -3.84
C THR A 325 -0.05 13.03 -4.96
N MET A 326 -0.52 12.59 -6.13
CA MET A 326 0.34 12.33 -7.28
C MET A 326 1.12 13.58 -7.69
N LEU A 327 0.43 14.72 -7.84
CA LEU A 327 1.04 15.98 -8.25
C LEU A 327 2.14 16.42 -7.28
N ILE A 328 1.90 16.33 -5.96
CA ILE A 328 2.89 16.72 -4.95
C ILE A 328 4.09 15.78 -4.97
N ILE A 329 3.87 14.46 -5.09
CA ILE A 329 4.97 13.49 -5.19
C ILE A 329 5.82 13.79 -6.43
N VAL A 330 5.20 14.04 -7.59
CA VAL A 330 5.92 14.39 -8.83
C VAL A 330 6.71 15.69 -8.67
N LEU A 331 6.07 16.77 -8.22
CA LEU A 331 6.73 18.07 -8.05
C LEU A 331 7.87 18.00 -7.04
N TYR A 332 7.68 17.28 -5.95
CA TYR A 332 8.73 17.09 -4.94
C TYR A 332 9.90 16.26 -5.51
N SER A 333 9.58 15.21 -6.27
CA SER A 333 10.60 14.35 -6.89
C SER A 333 11.43 15.08 -7.92
N LEU A 334 10.81 15.97 -8.70
CA LEU A 334 11.52 16.79 -9.71
C LEU A 334 12.34 17.93 -9.10
N GLY A 335 11.91 18.48 -7.96
CA GLY A 335 12.52 19.69 -7.40
C GLY A 335 13.44 19.49 -6.19
N VAL A 336 13.27 18.40 -5.45
CA VAL A 336 13.96 18.21 -4.16
C VAL A 336 14.67 16.87 -4.07
N ARG A 337 13.91 15.77 -4.14
CA ARG A 337 14.43 14.41 -3.97
C ARG A 337 13.42 13.40 -4.49
N ASN A 338 13.89 12.34 -5.16
CA ASN A 338 13.03 11.28 -5.68
C ASN A 338 12.18 10.63 -4.59
N LEU A 339 10.86 10.61 -4.82
CA LEU A 339 9.84 9.97 -3.99
C LEU A 339 8.92 9.06 -4.81
N TRP A 340 9.27 8.77 -6.06
CA TRP A 340 8.44 7.95 -6.94
C TRP A 340 8.60 6.46 -6.61
N VAL A 341 7.75 5.96 -5.71
CA VAL A 341 7.70 4.55 -5.31
C VAL A 341 6.22 4.11 -5.25
N SER A 342 5.90 2.94 -5.81
CA SER A 342 4.53 2.41 -5.88
C SER A 342 3.82 2.40 -4.52
N ARG A 343 4.53 2.00 -3.45
CA ARG A 343 3.99 1.94 -2.09
C ARG A 343 3.51 3.28 -1.54
N TYR A 344 4.00 4.40 -2.03
CA TYR A 344 3.58 5.72 -1.57
C TYR A 344 2.18 6.11 -2.07
N PHE A 345 1.74 5.49 -3.15
CA PHE A 345 0.39 5.72 -3.70
C PHE A 345 -0.70 4.88 -3.03
N VAL A 346 -0.34 3.88 -2.22
CA VAL A 346 -1.30 3.01 -1.51
C VAL A 346 -2.27 3.83 -0.66
N PHE A 347 -1.79 4.89 0.02
CA PHE A 347 -2.62 5.72 0.89
C PHE A 347 -3.70 6.52 0.14
N SER A 348 -3.44 6.90 -1.11
CA SER A 348 -4.38 7.64 -1.97
C SER A 348 -5.16 6.75 -2.94
N MET A 349 -4.78 5.48 -3.06
CA MET A 349 -5.35 4.52 -4.00
C MET A 349 -6.88 4.43 -3.98
N PRO A 350 -7.59 4.38 -2.83
CA PRO A 350 -9.04 4.31 -2.81
C PRO A 350 -9.72 5.47 -3.53
N ALA A 351 -9.11 6.68 -3.55
CA ALA A 351 -9.64 7.82 -4.28
C ALA A 351 -9.84 7.52 -5.78
N TRP A 352 -8.86 6.85 -6.38
CA TRP A 352 -8.86 6.53 -7.79
C TRP A 352 -9.96 5.54 -8.16
N TYR A 353 -10.14 4.47 -7.35
CA TYR A 353 -11.20 3.50 -7.60
C TYR A 353 -12.59 4.08 -7.41
N ILE A 354 -12.78 4.98 -6.44
CA ILE A 354 -14.03 5.71 -6.26
C ILE A 354 -14.30 6.60 -7.49
N LEU A 355 -13.28 7.31 -8.00
CA LEU A 355 -13.40 8.13 -9.22
C LEU A 355 -13.78 7.28 -10.44
N PHE A 356 -13.14 6.12 -10.62
CA PHE A 356 -13.49 5.20 -11.70
C PHE A 356 -14.92 4.69 -11.60
N GLY A 357 -15.32 4.25 -10.41
CA GLY A 357 -16.68 3.80 -10.16
C GLY A 357 -17.72 4.86 -10.52
N ILE A 358 -17.49 6.11 -10.13
CA ILE A 358 -18.34 7.24 -10.45
C ILE A 358 -18.33 7.55 -11.96
N GLY A 359 -17.14 7.58 -12.57
CA GLY A 359 -16.99 7.86 -13.99
C GLY A 359 -17.74 6.86 -14.87
N ILE A 360 -17.51 5.56 -14.63
CA ILE A 360 -18.16 4.48 -15.39
C ILE A 360 -19.66 4.44 -15.12
N SER A 361 -20.11 4.63 -13.88
CA SER A 361 -21.54 4.73 -13.56
C SER A 361 -22.24 5.83 -14.39
N ARG A 362 -21.57 6.97 -14.59
CA ARG A 362 -22.10 8.07 -15.41
C ARG A 362 -22.09 7.75 -16.91
N ILE A 363 -21.06 7.09 -17.40
CA ILE A 363 -21.04 6.62 -18.80
C ILE A 363 -22.22 5.71 -19.06
N ILE A 364 -22.50 4.77 -18.16
CA ILE A 364 -23.68 3.89 -18.25
C ILE A 364 -24.98 4.72 -18.29
N ASP A 365 -25.10 5.75 -17.47
CA ASP A 365 -26.30 6.63 -17.46
C ASP A 365 -26.44 7.43 -18.75
N ILE A 366 -25.33 7.88 -19.36
CA ILE A 366 -25.34 8.60 -20.64
C ILE A 366 -25.77 7.66 -21.76
N ILE A 367 -25.22 6.47 -21.84
CA ILE A 367 -25.59 5.47 -22.85
C ILE A 367 -27.10 5.19 -22.80
N HIS A 368 -27.68 5.13 -21.60
CA HIS A 368 -29.10 4.93 -21.42
C HIS A 368 -29.99 6.09 -21.90
N ILE A 369 -29.46 7.30 -22.07
CA ILE A 369 -30.22 8.44 -22.62
C ILE A 369 -30.57 8.18 -24.10
N TYR A 370 -29.70 7.46 -24.81
CA TYR A 370 -29.86 7.14 -26.24
C TYR A 370 -30.72 5.89 -26.51
N ILE A 371 -31.13 5.15 -25.46
CA ILE A 371 -32.00 3.98 -25.61
C ILE A 371 -33.48 4.46 -25.64
N PRO A 372 -34.31 3.98 -26.61
CA PRO A 372 -35.70 4.43 -26.77
C PRO A 372 -36.55 4.34 -25.52
N LYS A 373 -37.41 5.36 -25.30
CA LYS A 373 -38.19 5.59 -24.07
C LYS A 373 -39.22 4.52 -23.69
N ASN A 374 -39.52 3.57 -24.55
CA ASN A 374 -40.63 2.62 -24.35
C ASN A 374 -40.49 1.64 -23.19
N ASN A 375 -39.36 1.68 -22.46
CA ASN A 375 -39.06 0.75 -21.38
C ASN A 375 -38.47 1.42 -20.11
N LEU A 376 -38.93 2.61 -19.74
CA LEU A 376 -38.43 3.39 -18.58
C LEU A 376 -38.55 2.64 -17.23
N LYS A 377 -39.52 1.73 -17.08
CA LYS A 377 -39.75 0.97 -15.83
C LYS A 377 -38.55 0.06 -15.43
N ASN A 378 -37.68 -0.28 -16.37
CA ASN A 378 -36.54 -1.17 -16.14
C ASN A 378 -35.16 -0.48 -16.28
N LYS A 379 -35.11 0.86 -16.38
CA LYS A 379 -33.87 1.60 -16.64
C LYS A 379 -32.83 1.40 -15.53
N GLU A 380 -33.22 1.59 -14.28
CA GLU A 380 -32.28 1.46 -13.13
C GLU A 380 -31.76 0.03 -12.99
N VAL A 381 -32.64 -0.96 -13.12
CA VAL A 381 -32.27 -2.39 -13.08
C VAL A 381 -31.30 -2.72 -14.20
N ARG A 382 -31.56 -2.29 -15.43
CA ARG A 382 -30.66 -2.53 -16.58
C ARG A 382 -29.31 -1.86 -16.38
N SER A 383 -29.28 -0.60 -15.94
CA SER A 383 -28.03 0.11 -15.64
C SER A 383 -27.21 -0.61 -14.57
N PHE A 384 -27.87 -1.14 -13.56
CA PHE A 384 -27.21 -1.94 -12.53
C PHE A 384 -26.62 -3.22 -13.10
N PHE A 385 -27.38 -3.96 -13.92
CA PHE A 385 -26.86 -5.18 -14.57
C PHE A 385 -25.69 -4.90 -15.52
N ILE A 386 -25.69 -3.79 -16.25
CA ILE A 386 -24.56 -3.37 -17.08
C ILE A 386 -23.32 -3.12 -16.20
N ALA A 387 -23.49 -2.48 -15.06
CA ALA A 387 -22.41 -2.28 -14.11
C ALA A 387 -21.85 -3.61 -13.57
N VAL A 388 -22.72 -4.56 -13.27
CA VAL A 388 -22.32 -5.92 -12.84
C VAL A 388 -21.58 -6.67 -13.94
N ILE A 389 -22.08 -6.63 -15.20
CA ILE A 389 -21.42 -7.27 -16.35
C ILE A 389 -20.04 -6.65 -16.59
N PHE A 390 -19.94 -5.33 -16.56
CA PHE A 390 -18.65 -4.63 -16.69
C PHE A 390 -17.68 -5.05 -15.57
N SER A 391 -18.15 -5.08 -14.32
CA SER A 391 -17.35 -5.48 -13.17
C SER A 391 -16.89 -6.92 -13.28
N LEU A 392 -17.76 -7.82 -13.71
CA LEU A 392 -17.43 -9.24 -13.91
C LEU A 392 -16.39 -9.41 -15.03
N PHE A 393 -16.58 -8.73 -16.16
CA PHE A 393 -15.60 -8.75 -17.26
C PHE A 393 -14.24 -8.26 -16.79
N PHE A 394 -14.21 -7.13 -16.07
CA PHE A 394 -12.98 -6.58 -15.53
C PHE A 394 -12.30 -7.55 -14.55
N VAL A 395 -13.05 -8.10 -13.59
CA VAL A 395 -12.51 -9.05 -12.60
C VAL A 395 -11.97 -10.30 -13.27
N LEU A 396 -12.71 -10.89 -14.21
CA LEU A 396 -12.27 -12.10 -14.90
C LEU A 396 -10.99 -11.86 -15.71
N ASN A 397 -10.93 -10.76 -16.46
CA ASN A 397 -9.75 -10.42 -17.26
C ASN A 397 -8.53 -10.14 -16.36
N SER A 398 -8.69 -9.33 -15.33
CA SER A 398 -7.59 -9.02 -14.40
C SER A 398 -7.15 -10.25 -13.61
N THR A 399 -8.08 -11.15 -13.24
CA THR A 399 -7.74 -12.41 -12.54
C THR A 399 -6.97 -13.34 -13.46
N HIS A 400 -7.38 -13.45 -14.72
CA HIS A 400 -6.66 -14.25 -15.72
C HIS A 400 -5.20 -13.76 -15.84
N TRP A 401 -5.01 -12.46 -16.03
CA TRP A 401 -3.68 -11.88 -16.12
C TRP A 401 -2.86 -12.11 -14.86
N TYR A 402 -3.47 -11.88 -13.70
CA TYR A 402 -2.79 -11.97 -12.40
C TYR A 402 -2.33 -13.39 -12.07
N VAL A 403 -3.14 -14.39 -12.43
CA VAL A 403 -2.85 -15.80 -12.11
C VAL A 403 -1.97 -16.45 -13.19
N ASN A 404 -2.25 -16.21 -14.48
CA ASN A 404 -1.64 -16.95 -15.57
C ASN A 404 -0.46 -16.22 -16.23
N GLU A 405 -0.58 -14.91 -16.44
CA GLU A 405 0.47 -14.16 -17.13
C GLU A 405 1.54 -13.64 -16.15
N PHE A 406 1.11 -13.16 -15.00
CA PHE A 406 2.00 -12.67 -13.96
C PHE A 406 2.53 -13.78 -13.05
N GLU A 407 1.84 -14.94 -13.03
CA GLU A 407 2.20 -16.11 -12.20
C GLU A 407 2.50 -15.73 -10.73
N TYR A 408 1.74 -14.76 -10.21
CA TYR A 408 2.01 -14.11 -8.92
C TYR A 408 2.15 -15.09 -7.76
N TYR A 409 1.32 -16.16 -7.77
CA TYR A 409 1.31 -17.15 -6.69
C TYR A 409 2.31 -18.30 -6.91
N GLU A 410 2.95 -18.37 -8.06
CA GLU A 410 3.85 -19.47 -8.43
C GLU A 410 5.32 -19.04 -8.49
N LYS A 411 5.59 -17.85 -9.02
CA LYS A 411 6.98 -17.39 -9.20
C LYS A 411 7.53 -16.62 -8.03
N GLY A 412 6.67 -16.11 -7.14
CA GLY A 412 7.08 -15.23 -6.04
C GLY A 412 8.02 -14.11 -6.54
N GLY A 413 7.74 -12.88 -6.22
CA GLY A 413 8.62 -11.76 -6.62
C GLY A 413 9.60 -11.34 -5.52
N ARG A 414 9.70 -12.13 -4.44
CA ARG A 414 10.42 -11.75 -3.21
C ARG A 414 11.61 -12.66 -2.97
N SER A 415 12.65 -12.09 -2.37
CA SER A 415 13.85 -12.86 -2.00
C SER A 415 13.51 -14.01 -1.07
N ASP A 416 13.97 -15.21 -1.41
CA ASP A 416 13.66 -16.44 -0.68
C ASP A 416 14.63 -16.65 0.50
N PHE A 417 14.54 -15.78 1.49
CA PHE A 417 15.31 -15.93 2.74
C PHE A 417 14.96 -17.21 3.49
N LYS A 418 13.70 -17.65 3.42
CA LYS A 418 13.24 -18.87 4.07
C LYS A 418 13.89 -20.10 3.45
N GLY A 419 13.78 -20.30 2.14
CA GLY A 419 14.36 -21.45 1.45
C GLY A 419 15.88 -21.52 1.58
N MET A 420 16.56 -20.35 1.56
CA MET A 420 18.00 -20.32 1.82
C MET A 420 18.35 -20.67 3.27
N SER A 421 17.53 -20.28 4.26
CA SER A 421 17.75 -20.66 5.66
C SER A 421 17.44 -22.14 5.92
N GLU A 422 16.41 -22.70 5.26
CA GLU A 422 16.13 -24.14 5.27
C GLU A 422 17.31 -24.93 4.69
N TRP A 423 17.88 -24.45 3.59
CA TRP A 423 19.07 -25.07 3.01
C TRP A 423 20.27 -25.04 3.98
N LEU A 424 20.50 -23.94 4.70
CA LEU A 424 21.57 -23.86 5.70
C LEU A 424 21.38 -24.87 6.83
N ASP A 425 20.15 -24.96 7.36
CA ASP A 425 19.83 -25.92 8.44
C ASP A 425 20.04 -27.36 8.01
N ASP A 426 19.74 -27.71 6.77
CA ASP A 426 19.88 -29.07 6.21
C ASP A 426 21.31 -29.43 5.83
N ASN A 427 22.16 -28.45 5.47
CA ASN A 427 23.47 -28.74 4.83
C ASN A 427 24.67 -28.27 5.65
N VAL A 428 24.51 -27.36 6.61
CA VAL A 428 25.63 -26.93 7.46
C VAL A 428 25.67 -27.78 8.72
N GLU A 429 26.71 -28.62 8.84
CA GLU A 429 26.93 -29.44 10.03
C GLU A 429 27.31 -28.57 11.25
N ASN A 430 27.09 -29.12 12.46
CA ASN A 430 27.31 -28.44 13.74
C ASN A 430 28.80 -28.07 14.03
N ASN A 431 29.68 -28.15 13.04
CA ASN A 431 31.10 -27.89 13.16
C ASN A 431 31.47 -26.49 12.67
N GLN A 432 31.05 -25.47 13.43
CA GLN A 432 31.25 -24.04 13.10
C GLN A 432 32.73 -23.63 12.95
N GLU A 433 33.67 -24.46 13.40
CA GLU A 433 35.12 -24.19 13.23
C GLU A 433 35.57 -24.39 11.77
N GLU A 434 34.83 -25.15 10.96
CA GLU A 434 35.19 -25.47 9.57
C GLU A 434 34.43 -24.64 8.53
N VAL A 435 33.36 -23.94 8.93
CA VAL A 435 32.46 -23.17 8.02
C VAL A 435 32.35 -21.72 8.46
N PHE A 436 32.56 -20.80 7.53
CA PHE A 436 32.39 -19.39 7.76
C PHE A 436 31.25 -18.82 6.86
N ILE A 437 30.24 -18.20 7.45
CA ILE A 437 29.09 -17.72 6.73
C ILE A 437 29.15 -16.17 6.58
N ILE A 438 29.22 -15.70 5.34
CA ILE A 438 29.13 -14.28 5.00
C ILE A 438 27.71 -13.96 4.56
N SER A 439 27.07 -12.99 5.19
CA SER A 439 25.67 -12.64 4.91
C SER A 439 25.53 -11.29 4.21
N GLN A 440 24.60 -11.21 3.27
CA GLN A 440 24.19 -9.98 2.62
C GLN A 440 22.68 -10.00 2.39
N PRO A 441 21.88 -9.07 2.98
CA PRO A 441 22.32 -7.77 3.53
C PRO A 441 22.73 -7.78 5.01
N TYR A 442 22.08 -8.54 5.91
CA TYR A 442 22.38 -8.58 7.34
C TYR A 442 22.09 -9.97 7.93
N ALA A 443 22.99 -10.52 8.73
CA ALA A 443 22.86 -11.80 9.42
C ALA A 443 21.54 -11.95 10.18
N LYS A 444 21.10 -10.91 10.88
CA LYS A 444 19.85 -10.90 11.65
C LYS A 444 18.58 -11.28 10.87
N TYR A 445 18.56 -11.13 9.54
CA TYR A 445 17.41 -11.51 8.71
C TYR A 445 17.34 -13.01 8.46
N TRP A 446 18.50 -13.64 8.35
CA TRP A 446 18.64 -15.08 8.25
C TRP A 446 18.41 -15.74 9.60
N ASN A 447 19.01 -15.20 10.66
CA ASN A 447 18.84 -15.67 12.03
C ASN A 447 17.36 -15.67 12.47
N LEU A 448 16.55 -14.70 12.02
CA LEU A 448 15.10 -14.72 12.27
C LEU A 448 14.39 -15.98 11.74
N TYR A 449 14.82 -16.53 10.63
CA TYR A 449 14.29 -17.80 10.11
C TYR A 449 14.90 -19.00 10.80
N LEU A 450 16.23 -18.99 11.02
CA LEU A 450 16.96 -20.05 11.72
C LEU A 450 16.42 -20.23 13.15
N GLU A 451 16.22 -19.15 13.90
CA GLU A 451 15.59 -19.19 15.23
C GLU A 451 14.17 -19.78 15.21
N ARG A 452 13.36 -19.43 14.20
CA ARG A 452 11.98 -19.95 14.07
C ARG A 452 11.92 -21.44 13.70
N MET A 453 12.96 -21.96 13.09
CA MET A 453 13.12 -23.38 12.76
C MET A 453 13.80 -24.17 13.88
N ASP A 454 14.19 -23.51 14.98
CA ASP A 454 14.99 -24.12 16.05
C ASP A 454 16.31 -24.70 15.50
N SER A 455 16.89 -23.99 14.52
CA SER A 455 18.11 -24.40 13.84
C SER A 455 19.33 -24.35 14.77
N HIS A 456 20.29 -25.24 14.54
CA HIS A 456 21.58 -25.22 15.21
C HIS A 456 22.55 -24.21 14.58
N VAL A 457 22.23 -23.67 13.41
CA VAL A 457 23.04 -22.70 12.68
C VAL A 457 22.74 -21.29 13.19
N GLU A 458 23.77 -20.56 13.55
CA GLU A 458 23.70 -19.14 13.88
C GLU A 458 24.73 -18.37 13.04
N ILE A 459 24.30 -17.27 12.42
CA ILE A 459 25.15 -16.42 11.60
C ILE A 459 25.60 -15.23 12.45
N ASP A 460 26.90 -15.02 12.58
CA ASP A 460 27.46 -13.89 13.30
C ASP A 460 27.06 -12.56 12.65
N GLU A 461 26.56 -11.63 13.43
CA GLU A 461 26.13 -10.30 12.96
C GLU A 461 27.27 -9.44 12.39
N HIS A 462 28.53 -9.77 12.73
CA HIS A 462 29.71 -9.07 12.24
C HIS A 462 30.21 -9.56 10.88
N THR A 463 29.60 -10.60 10.31
CA THR A 463 29.98 -11.17 9.01
C THR A 463 29.28 -10.52 7.81
N ARG A 464 28.82 -9.28 7.95
CA ARG A 464 28.28 -8.53 6.84
C ARG A 464 29.39 -8.15 5.86
N TRP A 465 29.17 -8.39 4.57
CA TRP A 465 30.16 -8.11 3.53
C TRP A 465 30.79 -6.70 3.61
N GLY A 466 30.01 -5.64 3.85
CA GLY A 466 30.56 -4.29 3.99
C GLY A 466 31.48 -4.06 5.20
N ASP A 467 31.40 -4.91 6.22
CA ASP A 467 32.26 -4.86 7.40
C ASP A 467 33.51 -5.72 7.18
N VAL A 468 33.43 -6.74 6.33
CA VAL A 468 34.53 -7.63 5.92
C VAL A 468 35.55 -6.90 5.00
N GLU A 469 35.14 -5.87 4.24
CA GLU A 469 36.06 -5.07 3.40
C GLU A 469 37.20 -4.42 4.18
N SER A 470 37.07 -4.24 5.49
CA SER A 470 37.98 -3.43 6.30
C SER A 470 39.12 -4.16 7.02
N GLY A 471 39.29 -5.48 6.83
CA GLY A 471 40.43 -6.22 7.40
C GLY A 471 40.20 -7.68 7.75
N GLN A 472 38.95 -8.10 7.98
CA GLN A 472 38.63 -9.48 8.35
C GLN A 472 38.84 -10.49 7.20
N VAL A 473 38.82 -10.08 5.94
CA VAL A 473 39.17 -10.91 4.79
C VAL A 473 40.61 -11.37 4.85
N VAL A 474 41.50 -10.57 5.45
CA VAL A 474 42.92 -10.90 5.59
C VAL A 474 43.10 -12.11 6.53
N ASP A 475 42.35 -12.16 7.62
CA ASP A 475 42.41 -13.27 8.59
C ASP A 475 41.82 -14.55 7.99
N LEU A 476 40.80 -14.45 7.12
CA LEU A 476 40.26 -15.58 6.35
C LEU A 476 41.28 -16.17 5.35
N ILE A 477 42.16 -15.32 4.78
CA ILE A 477 43.13 -15.74 3.76
C ILE A 477 44.26 -16.53 4.38
N ASP A 478 44.77 -16.16 5.56
CA ASP A 478 45.98 -16.74 6.16
C ASP A 478 45.70 -18.01 6.96
N ASP A 479 44.62 -18.09 7.75
CA ASP A 479 44.30 -19.26 8.60
C ASP A 479 42.80 -19.56 8.69
N GLY A 480 42.05 -19.25 7.64
CA GLY A 480 40.60 -19.37 7.62
C GLY A 480 40.03 -20.79 7.53
N PRO A 481 38.74 -20.96 7.70
CA PRO A 481 38.03 -22.23 7.67
C PRO A 481 38.15 -22.93 6.31
N TYR A 482 37.80 -24.22 6.28
CA TYR A 482 37.81 -25.01 5.05
C TYR A 482 36.76 -24.51 4.04
N GLU A 483 35.59 -24.09 4.52
CA GLU A 483 34.47 -23.69 3.69
C GLU A 483 34.00 -22.26 4.01
N VAL A 484 33.72 -21.48 2.98
CA VAL A 484 33.08 -20.15 3.09
C VAL A 484 31.76 -20.20 2.34
N ILE A 485 30.67 -19.89 3.02
CA ILE A 485 29.32 -19.78 2.44
C ILE A 485 28.94 -18.31 2.35
N HIS A 486 28.65 -17.84 1.14
CA HIS A 486 28.19 -16.48 0.91
C HIS A 486 26.69 -16.45 0.59
N LEU A 487 25.89 -15.88 1.49
CA LEU A 487 24.46 -15.71 1.35
C LEU A 487 24.14 -14.36 0.70
N ARG A 488 23.52 -14.39 -0.44
CA ARG A 488 23.06 -13.19 -1.16
C ARG A 488 21.54 -13.17 -1.23
N GLY A 489 20.89 -12.46 -0.30
CA GLY A 489 19.47 -12.14 -0.35
C GLY A 489 19.25 -10.79 -1.02
N HIS A 490 18.10 -10.63 -1.69
CA HIS A 490 17.63 -9.39 -2.30
C HIS A 490 18.49 -8.85 -3.46
N LYS A 491 18.20 -9.36 -4.66
CA LYS A 491 18.79 -9.04 -5.98
C LYS A 491 20.26 -9.44 -6.16
N LYS A 492 20.51 -10.20 -7.20
CA LYS A 492 21.82 -10.70 -7.62
C LYS A 492 22.89 -9.60 -7.82
N SER A 493 22.49 -8.34 -7.91
CA SER A 493 23.34 -7.18 -8.23
C SER A 493 23.68 -6.32 -7.01
N MET A 494 23.51 -6.82 -5.78
CA MET A 494 23.96 -6.02 -4.65
C MET A 494 25.49 -5.97 -4.58
N TRP A 495 25.96 -4.80 -4.30
CA TRP A 495 27.28 -4.23 -4.28
C TRP A 495 28.33 -5.17 -3.69
N GLY A 496 29.46 -5.33 -4.35
CA GLY A 496 30.63 -5.98 -3.84
C GLY A 496 30.81 -7.47 -4.19
N TYR A 497 29.92 -8.09 -5.01
CA TYR A 497 30.10 -9.50 -5.41
C TYR A 497 31.44 -9.76 -6.10
N GLU A 498 31.80 -8.94 -7.06
CA GLU A 498 33.08 -9.06 -7.77
C GLU A 498 34.26 -8.86 -6.81
N SER A 499 34.14 -7.97 -5.83
CA SER A 499 35.19 -7.71 -4.85
C SER A 499 35.35 -8.88 -3.85
N LEU A 500 34.27 -9.56 -3.43
CA LEU A 500 34.39 -10.73 -2.57
C LEU A 500 35.04 -11.90 -3.32
N THR A 501 34.59 -12.22 -4.52
CA THR A 501 35.17 -13.30 -5.33
C THR A 501 36.63 -13.03 -5.60
N LEU A 502 37.02 -11.80 -5.90
CA LEU A 502 38.42 -11.40 -6.09
C LEU A 502 39.23 -11.49 -4.80
N ALA A 503 38.65 -11.14 -3.66
CA ALA A 503 39.31 -11.19 -2.35
C ALA A 503 39.53 -12.64 -1.88
N LEU A 504 38.60 -13.56 -2.16
CA LEU A 504 38.70 -14.96 -1.82
C LEU A 504 39.59 -15.75 -2.80
N ALA A 505 39.67 -15.33 -4.07
CA ALA A 505 40.39 -16.05 -5.14
C ALA A 505 41.84 -16.51 -4.83
N PRO A 506 42.65 -15.82 -4.01
CA PRO A 506 43.97 -16.26 -3.65
C PRO A 506 43.98 -17.56 -2.84
N SER A 507 42.95 -17.80 -2.02
CA SER A 507 42.94 -18.91 -1.05
C SER A 507 41.74 -19.83 -1.16
N TYR A 508 40.69 -19.42 -1.92
CA TYR A 508 39.47 -20.18 -2.07
C TYR A 508 39.04 -20.27 -3.54
N GLU A 509 38.39 -21.37 -3.89
CA GLU A 509 37.75 -21.57 -5.18
C GLU A 509 36.23 -21.73 -5.02
N LEU A 510 35.46 -21.17 -5.92
CA LEU A 510 34.00 -21.34 -5.97
C LEU A 510 33.70 -22.77 -6.40
N VAL A 511 33.06 -23.55 -5.54
CA VAL A 511 32.74 -24.97 -5.78
C VAL A 511 31.31 -25.13 -6.27
N ASP A 512 30.38 -24.39 -5.69
CA ASP A 512 28.98 -24.46 -6.06
C ASP A 512 28.28 -23.10 -5.93
N SER A 513 27.16 -22.94 -6.66
CA SER A 513 26.36 -21.75 -6.68
C SER A 513 24.89 -22.08 -6.85
N LEU A 514 24.11 -21.99 -5.76
CA LEU A 514 22.71 -22.34 -5.69
C LEU A 514 21.85 -21.11 -5.92
N ASN A 515 20.89 -21.21 -6.85
CA ASN A 515 19.99 -20.11 -7.18
C ASN A 515 18.65 -20.27 -6.48
N PHE A 516 18.24 -19.21 -5.77
CA PHE A 516 16.92 -19.03 -5.17
C PHE A 516 16.20 -17.86 -5.83
N ILE A 517 14.91 -17.68 -5.52
CA ILE A 517 14.16 -16.53 -6.02
C ILE A 517 14.79 -15.26 -5.43
N GLU A 518 15.24 -14.36 -6.31
CA GLU A 518 15.91 -13.11 -5.94
C GLU A 518 17.06 -13.29 -4.91
N GLY A 519 17.64 -14.51 -4.84
CA GLY A 519 18.73 -14.87 -3.92
C GLY A 519 19.70 -15.88 -4.50
N GLN A 520 20.83 -16.05 -3.84
CA GLN A 520 21.86 -16.99 -4.22
C GLN A 520 22.73 -17.38 -3.02
N ILE A 521 23.17 -18.64 -2.97
CA ILE A 521 24.18 -19.15 -2.06
C ILE A 521 25.38 -19.56 -2.88
N ASP A 522 26.53 -18.98 -2.59
CA ASP A 522 27.81 -19.36 -3.20
C ASP A 522 28.69 -20.07 -2.16
N ILE A 523 29.24 -21.22 -2.51
CA ILE A 523 30.05 -22.06 -1.65
C ILE A 523 31.46 -22.05 -2.17
N TYR A 524 32.40 -21.70 -1.32
CA TYR A 524 33.82 -21.66 -1.63
C TYR A 524 34.59 -22.65 -0.73
N HIS A 525 35.46 -23.45 -1.33
CA HIS A 525 36.40 -24.31 -0.59
C HIS A 525 37.81 -23.76 -0.63
N ARG A 526 38.54 -23.94 0.46
CA ARG A 526 39.95 -23.54 0.55
C ARG A 526 40.78 -24.36 -0.41
N THR A 527 41.51 -23.71 -1.27
CA THR A 527 42.50 -24.35 -2.13
C THR A 527 43.67 -24.83 -1.25
N LYS A 528 44.04 -26.12 -1.33
CA LYS A 528 45.23 -26.60 -0.65
C LYS A 528 46.40 -25.72 -1.10
N SER A 529 47.02 -25.01 -0.17
CA SER A 529 48.27 -24.34 -0.47
C SER A 529 49.21 -25.38 -1.02
N ASN A 530 49.57 -25.29 -2.29
CA ASN A 530 50.72 -26.05 -2.82
C ASN A 530 51.90 -25.59 -2.01
N GLY A 531 52.24 -26.36 -0.98
CA GLY A 531 53.42 -26.12 -0.19
C GLY A 531 54.60 -26.02 -1.14
N ILE A 532 55.16 -24.85 -1.23
CA ILE A 532 56.49 -24.66 -1.77
C ILE A 532 57.39 -25.35 -0.77
N VAL A 533 57.84 -26.56 -1.14
CA VAL A 533 58.94 -27.27 -0.50
C VAL A 533 60.24 -26.57 -0.86
#